data_f4a662b08e0965565e9e42f757c7e8ff
#
_entry.id   f4a662b08e0965565e9e42f757c7e8ff
#
_cell.length_a   1.000
_cell.length_b   1.000
_cell.length_c   1.000
_cell.angle_alpha   90.00
_cell.angle_beta   90.00
_cell.angle_gamma   90.00
#
_symmetry.space_group_name_H-M   'P 1'
#
loop_
_entity.id
_entity.type
_entity.pdbx_description
1 polymer ?
#
loop_
_entity_poly.entity_id
_entity_poly.type
_entity_poly.pdbx_seq_one_letter_code
_entity_poly.pdbx_strand_id
1 'polypeptide(L)'
;WARTTTLGQLADVDVDRLTSQHFWDQMDQLPVELIEPIERDLIADVIQRFQIPLDTVLFDATNFFTFIASSNKHCDLPVRGKQKQKRNDLRQVGVALLCSRQHGIPLWHRTYGGNVADATCFSDALPALKQRVVDLGCDIESLTVIYDKGNVSRANQRQVDESKLHYVSALTIAS
;
A
#
# COMPACT_ATOMS: atom_id res chain seq x y z
N TRP A 1 18.34 -14.08 -0.70
CA TRP A 1 17.71 -13.60 0.52
C TRP A 1 17.37 -14.77 1.46
N ALA A 2 16.52 -15.72 1.10
CA ALA A 2 16.09 -16.82 1.99
C ALA A 2 17.25 -17.56 2.66
N ARG A 3 18.33 -17.83 1.92
CA ARG A 3 19.56 -18.49 2.43
C ARG A 3 20.30 -17.70 3.51
N THR A 4 20.07 -16.41 3.62
CA THR A 4 20.72 -15.53 4.61
C THR A 4 19.81 -15.21 5.80
N THR A 5 18.68 -15.90 5.90
CA THR A 5 17.68 -15.73 6.96
C THR A 5 17.47 -17.03 7.72
N THR A 6 16.76 -16.98 8.83
CA THR A 6 16.34 -18.15 9.60
C THR A 6 15.10 -18.85 9.02
N LEU A 7 14.62 -18.43 7.85
CA LEU A 7 13.38 -18.93 7.23
C LEU A 7 13.37 -20.45 7.10
N GLY A 8 14.47 -21.05 6.60
CA GLY A 8 14.57 -22.49 6.43
C GLY A 8 14.38 -23.27 7.71
N GLN A 9 14.90 -22.74 8.84
CA GLN A 9 14.78 -23.36 10.15
C GLN A 9 13.40 -23.17 10.79
N LEU A 10 12.81 -21.98 10.65
CA LEU A 10 11.53 -21.64 11.26
C LEU A 10 10.32 -22.24 10.55
N ALA A 11 10.40 -22.36 9.22
CA ALA A 11 9.31 -22.84 8.39
C ALA A 11 9.52 -24.25 7.85
N ASP A 12 10.62 -24.93 8.23
CA ASP A 12 11.01 -26.25 7.70
C ASP A 12 11.00 -26.32 6.17
N VAL A 13 11.54 -25.27 5.54
CA VAL A 13 11.56 -25.10 4.08
C VAL A 13 12.98 -25.27 3.56
N ASP A 14 13.13 -26.11 2.53
CA ASP A 14 14.36 -26.17 1.75
C ASP A 14 14.55 -24.88 0.94
N VAL A 15 15.35 -23.96 1.48
CA VAL A 15 15.58 -22.63 0.89
C VAL A 15 16.29 -22.69 -0.47
N ASP A 16 16.95 -23.81 -0.82
CA ASP A 16 17.59 -23.96 -2.11
C ASP A 16 16.59 -24.20 -3.24
N ARG A 17 15.39 -24.65 -2.90
CA ARG A 17 14.27 -24.77 -3.84
C ARG A 17 13.51 -23.47 -4.07
N LEU A 18 13.73 -22.44 -3.27
CA LEU A 18 13.07 -21.12 -3.41
C LEU A 18 13.73 -20.32 -4.53
N THR A 19 13.50 -20.73 -5.77
CA THR A 19 13.93 -19.98 -6.96
C THR A 19 12.90 -18.91 -7.34
N SER A 20 13.29 -17.92 -8.14
CA SER A 20 12.36 -16.92 -8.67
C SER A 20 11.22 -17.58 -9.47
N GLN A 21 11.51 -18.63 -10.26
CA GLN A 21 10.49 -19.36 -11.01
C GLN A 21 9.48 -20.02 -10.07
N HIS A 22 9.95 -20.64 -8.98
CA HIS A 22 9.04 -21.24 -8.00
C HIS A 22 8.07 -20.21 -7.40
N PHE A 23 8.55 -19.00 -7.09
CA PHE A 23 7.66 -17.92 -6.62
C PHE A 23 6.64 -17.50 -7.68
N TRP A 24 7.05 -17.36 -8.93
CA TRP A 24 6.13 -17.07 -10.03
C TRP A 24 5.04 -18.12 -10.16
N ASP A 25 5.43 -19.40 -10.16
CA ASP A 25 4.49 -20.52 -10.28
C ASP A 25 3.49 -20.57 -9.10
N GLN A 26 3.92 -20.21 -7.90
CA GLN A 26 3.03 -20.12 -6.74
C GLN A 26 2.10 -18.90 -6.80
N MET A 27 2.60 -17.75 -7.26
CA MET A 27 1.76 -16.55 -7.44
C MET A 27 0.67 -16.76 -8.48
N ASP A 28 0.96 -17.47 -9.56
CA ASP A 28 -0.04 -17.83 -10.60
C ASP A 28 -1.17 -18.71 -10.07
N GLN A 29 -0.91 -19.47 -9.00
CA GLN A 29 -1.91 -20.34 -8.38
C GLN A 29 -2.77 -19.61 -7.34
N LEU A 30 -2.37 -18.43 -6.89
CA LEU A 30 -3.11 -17.65 -5.90
C LEU A 30 -4.21 -16.83 -6.58
N PRO A 31 -5.50 -17.13 -6.33
CA PRO A 31 -6.59 -16.30 -6.83
C PRO A 31 -6.49 -14.88 -6.31
N VAL A 32 -6.64 -13.90 -7.21
CA VAL A 32 -6.46 -12.48 -6.88
C VAL A 32 -7.41 -11.98 -5.78
N GLU A 33 -8.61 -12.56 -5.73
CA GLU A 33 -9.63 -12.27 -4.71
C GLU A 33 -9.26 -12.74 -3.30
N LEU A 34 -8.28 -13.63 -3.16
CA LEU A 34 -7.80 -14.09 -1.86
C LEU A 34 -6.66 -13.23 -1.29
N ILE A 35 -6.06 -12.36 -2.08
CA ILE A 35 -4.91 -11.54 -1.63
C ILE A 35 -5.34 -10.63 -0.48
N GLU A 36 -6.43 -9.90 -0.65
CA GLU A 36 -6.93 -8.96 0.35
C GLU A 36 -7.37 -9.63 1.66
N PRO A 37 -8.18 -10.72 1.65
CA PRO A 37 -8.49 -11.48 2.86
C PRO A 37 -7.25 -12.04 3.57
N ILE A 38 -6.28 -12.62 2.85
CA ILE A 38 -5.05 -13.16 3.43
C ILE A 38 -4.24 -12.03 4.09
N GLU A 39 -4.07 -10.91 3.40
CA GLU A 39 -3.39 -9.74 3.95
C GLU A 39 -4.06 -9.26 5.24
N ARG A 40 -5.39 -9.09 5.23
CA ARG A 40 -6.15 -8.63 6.39
C ARG A 40 -5.96 -9.56 7.59
N ASP A 41 -6.13 -10.87 7.38
CA ASP A 41 -6.08 -11.85 8.46
C ASP A 41 -4.66 -11.98 9.04
N LEU A 42 -3.63 -11.94 8.17
CA LEU A 42 -2.22 -11.92 8.60
C LEU A 42 -1.91 -10.68 9.43
N ILE A 43 -2.34 -9.51 8.97
CA ILE A 43 -2.09 -8.25 9.67
C ILE A 43 -2.85 -8.22 11.00
N ALA A 44 -4.08 -8.71 11.06
CA ALA A 44 -4.84 -8.81 12.30
C ALA A 44 -4.12 -9.68 13.35
N ASP A 45 -3.56 -10.83 12.95
CA ASP A 45 -2.75 -11.68 13.85
C ASP A 45 -1.49 -10.94 14.34
N VAL A 46 -0.79 -10.24 13.46
CA VAL A 46 0.40 -9.43 13.83
C VAL A 46 0.04 -8.33 14.82
N ILE A 47 -1.02 -7.56 14.55
CA ILE A 47 -1.49 -6.48 15.44
C ILE A 47 -1.83 -7.04 16.82
N GLN A 48 -2.59 -8.13 16.87
CA GLN A 48 -2.99 -8.77 18.13
C GLN A 48 -1.79 -9.34 18.89
N ARG A 49 -0.93 -10.08 18.22
CA ARG A 49 0.23 -10.77 18.83
C ARG A 49 1.26 -9.81 19.40
N PHE A 50 1.53 -8.71 18.69
CA PHE A 50 2.55 -7.73 19.06
C PHE A 50 1.96 -6.47 19.72
N GLN A 51 0.65 -6.43 19.94
CA GLN A 51 -0.04 -5.29 20.58
C GLN A 51 0.29 -3.96 19.89
N ILE A 52 0.26 -3.95 18.55
CA ILE A 52 0.59 -2.76 17.76
C ILE A 52 -0.51 -1.71 17.92
N PRO A 53 -0.21 -0.50 18.41
CA PRO A 53 -1.21 0.55 18.52
C PRO A 53 -1.62 1.08 17.14
N LEU A 54 -2.92 1.29 16.93
CA LEU A 54 -3.50 1.80 15.70
C LEU A 54 -4.07 3.23 15.85
N ASP A 55 -3.67 3.96 16.88
CA ASP A 55 -4.09 5.34 17.14
C ASP A 55 -3.60 6.32 16.07
N THR A 56 -2.48 6.00 15.45
CA THR A 56 -1.85 6.83 14.41
C THR A 56 -1.32 5.97 13.28
N VAL A 57 -1.71 6.31 12.05
CA VAL A 57 -1.30 5.63 10.83
C VAL A 57 -0.71 6.60 9.81
N LEU A 58 0.17 6.09 8.97
CA LEU A 58 0.88 6.84 7.94
C LEU A 58 0.39 6.38 6.57
N PHE A 59 -0.06 7.31 5.75
CA PHE A 59 -0.41 7.03 4.35
C PHE A 59 0.60 7.71 3.42
N ASP A 60 1.12 6.92 2.49
CA ASP A 60 1.97 7.43 1.40
C ASP A 60 1.72 6.67 0.10
N ALA A 61 2.03 7.31 -1.01
CA ALA A 61 1.94 6.75 -2.34
C ALA A 61 3.25 6.93 -3.09
N THR A 62 3.71 5.88 -3.74
CA THR A 62 4.95 5.88 -4.51
C THR A 62 4.77 5.20 -5.86
N ASN A 63 5.68 5.45 -6.78
CA ASN A 63 5.68 4.85 -8.11
C ASN A 63 6.95 4.01 -8.31
N PHE A 64 6.76 2.82 -8.85
CA PHE A 64 7.83 1.91 -9.25
C PHE A 64 7.93 1.83 -10.77
N PHE A 65 9.13 1.96 -11.30
CA PHE A 65 9.38 1.72 -12.72
C PHE A 65 9.31 0.24 -13.04
N THR A 66 8.76 -0.04 -14.23
CA THR A 66 8.76 -1.37 -14.79
C THR A 66 9.48 -1.37 -16.14
N PHE A 67 10.13 -2.49 -16.45
CA PHE A 67 10.77 -2.72 -17.74
C PHE A 67 9.88 -3.53 -18.70
N ILE A 68 8.57 -3.56 -18.42
CA ILE A 68 7.59 -4.22 -19.28
C ILE A 68 7.52 -3.47 -20.62
N ALA A 69 7.77 -4.19 -21.72
CA ALA A 69 7.75 -3.62 -23.06
C ALA A 69 6.42 -2.95 -23.39
N SER A 70 6.46 -1.82 -24.11
CA SER A 70 5.25 -1.08 -24.50
C SER A 70 4.30 -1.89 -25.38
N SER A 71 4.81 -2.90 -26.08
CA SER A 71 4.04 -3.85 -26.89
C SER A 71 3.32 -4.93 -26.08
N ASN A 72 3.65 -5.09 -24.80
CA ASN A 72 2.96 -6.05 -23.93
C ASN A 72 1.54 -5.56 -23.62
N LYS A 73 0.55 -6.33 -24.05
CA LYS A 73 -0.88 -6.07 -23.85
C LYS A 73 -1.51 -6.98 -22.80
N HIS A 74 -0.72 -7.83 -22.14
CA HIS A 74 -1.23 -8.75 -21.11
C HIS A 74 -1.33 -8.11 -19.73
N CYS A 75 -0.78 -6.91 -19.55
CA CYS A 75 -0.84 -6.20 -18.30
C CYS A 75 -1.09 -4.70 -18.55
N ASP A 76 -2.24 -4.22 -18.14
CA ASP A 76 -2.67 -2.82 -18.33
C ASP A 76 -2.28 -1.91 -17.15
N LEU A 77 -1.92 -2.51 -16.00
CA LEU A 77 -1.58 -1.76 -14.80
C LEU A 77 -0.34 -0.85 -14.98
N PRO A 78 0.78 -1.30 -15.59
CA PRO A 78 1.92 -0.42 -15.83
C PRO A 78 1.63 0.55 -16.98
N VAL A 79 1.60 1.83 -16.69
CA VAL A 79 1.37 2.91 -17.66
C VAL A 79 2.43 3.99 -17.56
N ARG A 80 2.60 4.77 -18.63
CA ARG A 80 3.47 5.95 -18.59
C ARG A 80 2.76 7.09 -17.87
N GLY A 81 3.47 7.78 -16.98
CA GLY A 81 2.92 8.89 -16.20
C GLY A 81 3.99 9.92 -15.85
N LYS A 82 3.56 11.06 -15.31
CA LYS A 82 4.47 12.07 -14.77
C LYS A 82 5.16 11.54 -13.54
N GLN A 83 6.45 11.81 -13.40
CA GLN A 83 7.24 11.34 -12.28
C GLN A 83 8.41 12.29 -11.97
N LYS A 84 8.83 12.27 -10.70
CA LYS A 84 9.90 13.13 -10.19
C LYS A 84 11.26 12.89 -10.90
N GLN A 85 11.53 11.66 -11.34
CA GLN A 85 12.81 11.28 -11.98
C GLN A 85 12.85 11.52 -13.50
N LYS A 86 11.77 12.03 -14.10
CA LYS A 86 11.65 12.37 -15.53
C LYS A 86 11.92 11.20 -16.50
N ARG A 87 11.76 9.95 -16.06
CA ARG A 87 11.91 8.74 -16.89
C ARG A 87 10.62 8.43 -17.67
N ASN A 88 10.30 9.32 -18.62
CA ASN A 88 9.08 9.20 -19.43
C ASN A 88 9.12 8.03 -20.44
N ASP A 89 10.26 7.40 -20.59
CA ASP A 89 10.50 6.20 -21.42
C ASP A 89 9.94 4.92 -20.77
N LEU A 90 9.86 4.87 -19.45
CA LEU A 90 9.42 3.70 -18.72
C LEU A 90 7.93 3.76 -18.32
N ARG A 91 7.32 2.58 -18.28
CA ARG A 91 6.02 2.40 -17.60
C ARG A 91 6.24 2.35 -16.09
N GLN A 92 5.25 2.72 -15.34
CA GLN A 92 5.28 2.69 -13.88
C GLN A 92 3.98 2.16 -13.31
N VAL A 93 4.07 1.62 -12.10
CA VAL A 93 2.94 1.20 -11.27
C VAL A 93 2.97 2.03 -10.00
N GLY A 94 1.84 2.58 -9.61
CA GLY A 94 1.67 3.23 -8.32
C GLY A 94 1.35 2.21 -7.23
N VAL A 95 1.87 2.44 -6.05
CA VAL A 95 1.54 1.70 -4.82
C VAL A 95 1.20 2.70 -3.74
N ALA A 96 -0.02 2.62 -3.21
CA ALA A 96 -0.42 3.31 -2.00
C ALA A 96 -0.27 2.36 -0.82
N LEU A 97 0.23 2.86 0.30
CA LEU A 97 0.52 2.10 1.49
C LEU A 97 -0.01 2.82 2.72
N LEU A 98 -0.66 2.07 3.61
CA LEU A 98 -1.00 2.50 4.96
C LEU A 98 -0.14 1.71 5.94
N CYS A 99 0.57 2.39 6.82
CA CYS A 99 1.41 1.77 7.83
C CYS A 99 1.02 2.24 9.23
N SER A 100 1.23 1.39 10.24
CA SER A 100 1.21 1.81 11.63
C SER A 100 2.37 2.81 11.89
N ARG A 101 2.14 3.81 12.74
CA ARG A 101 3.19 4.73 13.19
C ARG A 101 4.32 3.99 13.90
N GLN A 102 3.96 3.08 14.79
CA GLN A 102 4.93 2.29 15.51
C GLN A 102 5.35 1.08 14.67
N HIS A 103 6.63 0.89 14.49
CA HIS A 103 7.26 -0.19 13.73
C HIS A 103 7.05 -0.17 12.20
N GLY A 104 6.24 0.73 11.64
CA GLY A 104 6.00 0.82 10.21
C GLY A 104 5.36 -0.45 9.60
N ILE A 105 4.50 -1.14 10.38
CA ILE A 105 3.82 -2.35 9.90
C ILE A 105 2.84 -1.96 8.80
N PRO A 106 2.93 -2.54 7.59
CA PRO A 106 1.94 -2.35 6.54
C PRO A 106 0.57 -2.86 7.00
N LEU A 107 -0.45 -2.00 6.95
CA LEU A 107 -1.81 -2.32 7.34
C LEU A 107 -2.72 -2.54 6.14
N TRP A 108 -2.38 -1.92 5.03
CA TRP A 108 -3.13 -1.99 3.79
C TRP A 108 -2.27 -1.50 2.63
N HIS A 109 -2.46 -2.09 1.47
CA HIS A 109 -1.87 -1.59 0.24
C HIS A 109 -2.85 -1.61 -0.93
N ARG A 110 -2.56 -0.80 -1.94
CA ARG A 110 -3.26 -0.80 -3.22
C ARG A 110 -2.31 -0.49 -4.35
N THR A 111 -2.36 -1.29 -5.41
CA THR A 111 -1.68 -1.01 -6.67
C THR A 111 -2.61 -0.25 -7.62
N TYR A 112 -2.05 0.68 -8.39
CA TYR A 112 -2.82 1.49 -9.35
C TYR A 112 -1.96 1.91 -10.54
N GLY A 113 -2.61 2.36 -11.62
CA GLY A 113 -1.90 2.83 -12.82
C GLY A 113 -1.00 4.01 -12.52
N GLY A 114 0.25 3.97 -12.94
CA GLY A 114 1.27 4.98 -12.61
C GLY A 114 1.02 6.39 -13.18
N ASN A 115 -0.06 6.62 -13.91
CA ASN A 115 -0.51 7.92 -14.39
C ASN A 115 -1.55 8.61 -13.48
N VAL A 116 -1.95 7.95 -12.39
CA VAL A 116 -2.89 8.51 -11.40
C VAL A 116 -2.15 9.49 -10.49
N ALA A 117 -2.73 10.65 -10.25
CA ALA A 117 -2.17 11.65 -9.33
C ALA A 117 -2.36 11.22 -7.86
N ASP A 118 -1.40 11.57 -6.99
CA ASP A 118 -1.43 11.20 -5.57
C ASP A 118 -2.73 11.64 -4.88
N ALA A 119 -3.21 12.85 -5.16
CA ALA A 119 -4.47 13.35 -4.60
C ALA A 119 -5.69 12.51 -5.02
N THR A 120 -5.75 12.02 -6.27
CA THR A 120 -6.80 11.12 -6.73
C THR A 120 -6.67 9.75 -6.08
N CYS A 121 -5.44 9.23 -5.99
CA CYS A 121 -5.15 7.97 -5.32
C CYS A 121 -5.63 7.99 -3.86
N PHE A 122 -5.35 9.08 -3.13
CA PHE A 122 -5.78 9.24 -1.73
C PHE A 122 -7.31 9.26 -1.60
N SER A 123 -8.00 10.05 -2.44
CA SER A 123 -9.46 10.11 -2.46
C SER A 123 -10.10 8.74 -2.66
N ASP A 124 -9.59 7.99 -3.63
CA ASP A 124 -10.09 6.66 -3.95
C ASP A 124 -9.74 5.60 -2.90
N ALA A 125 -8.63 5.80 -2.17
CA ALA A 125 -8.16 4.88 -1.15
C ALA A 125 -8.88 5.07 0.20
N LEU A 126 -9.31 6.29 0.52
CA LEU A 126 -9.83 6.66 1.84
C LEU A 126 -10.98 5.76 2.35
N PRO A 127 -12.00 5.39 1.54
CA PRO A 127 -13.04 4.47 2.00
C PRO A 127 -12.51 3.08 2.39
N ALA A 128 -11.63 2.51 1.55
CA ALA A 128 -11.04 1.19 1.80
C ALA A 128 -10.09 1.20 3.01
N LEU A 129 -9.33 2.28 3.17
CA LEU A 129 -8.47 2.52 4.32
C LEU A 129 -9.29 2.57 5.63
N LYS A 130 -10.39 3.31 5.64
CA LYS A 130 -11.31 3.38 6.79
C LYS A 130 -11.85 2.00 7.15
N GLN A 131 -12.31 1.26 6.15
CA GLN A 131 -12.83 -0.09 6.38
C GLN A 131 -11.75 -0.99 6.97
N ARG A 132 -10.53 -0.96 6.42
CA ARG A 132 -9.42 -1.77 6.91
C ARG A 132 -9.09 -1.51 8.38
N VAL A 133 -9.02 -0.25 8.82
CA VAL A 133 -8.69 0.06 10.22
C VAL A 133 -9.82 -0.33 11.17
N VAL A 134 -11.07 -0.26 10.71
CA VAL A 134 -12.22 -0.80 11.47
C VAL A 134 -12.14 -2.32 11.58
N ASP A 135 -11.84 -3.02 10.49
CA ASP A 135 -11.68 -4.49 10.47
C ASP A 135 -10.55 -4.94 11.40
N LEU A 136 -9.52 -4.10 11.58
CA LEU A 136 -8.42 -4.32 12.52
C LEU A 136 -8.75 -3.92 13.97
N GLY A 137 -10.00 -3.52 14.25
CA GLY A 137 -10.47 -3.18 15.59
C GLY A 137 -10.19 -1.74 16.05
N CYS A 138 -9.81 -0.84 15.14
CA CYS A 138 -9.60 0.56 15.47
C CYS A 138 -10.92 1.36 15.45
N ASP A 139 -11.09 2.23 16.45
CA ASP A 139 -12.15 3.24 16.43
C ASP A 139 -11.74 4.43 15.53
N ILE A 140 -12.54 4.70 14.50
CA ILE A 140 -12.30 5.78 13.53
C ILE A 140 -12.22 7.16 14.21
N GLU A 141 -13.03 7.41 15.24
CA GLU A 141 -13.05 8.71 15.91
C GLU A 141 -11.79 8.99 16.77
N SER A 142 -11.04 7.91 17.07
CA SER A 142 -9.74 8.03 17.77
C SER A 142 -8.52 7.96 16.81
N LEU A 143 -8.76 7.68 15.52
CA LEU A 143 -7.70 7.48 14.54
C LEU A 143 -7.13 8.80 14.02
N THR A 144 -5.81 8.91 14.01
CA THR A 144 -5.08 10.00 13.33
C THR A 144 -4.39 9.46 12.08
N VAL A 145 -4.70 10.02 10.91
CA VAL A 145 -4.02 9.71 9.65
C VAL A 145 -3.02 10.82 9.31
N ILE A 146 -1.77 10.43 9.07
CA ILE A 146 -0.71 11.35 8.62
C ILE A 146 -0.46 11.09 7.14
N TYR A 147 -0.49 12.14 6.31
CA TYR A 147 -0.23 12.04 4.88
C TYR A 147 0.50 13.27 4.32
N ASP A 148 1.23 13.07 3.21
CA ASP A 148 2.03 14.13 2.59
C ASP A 148 1.17 15.17 1.85
N LYS A 149 1.76 16.35 1.66
CA LYS A 149 1.21 17.50 0.93
C LYS A 149 0.67 17.13 -0.46
N GLY A 150 1.31 16.17 -1.15
CA GLY A 150 0.88 15.70 -2.48
C GLY A 150 -0.56 15.15 -2.49
N ASN A 151 -1.04 14.68 -1.36
CA ASN A 151 -2.40 14.14 -1.19
C ASN A 151 -3.44 15.21 -0.82
N VAL A 152 -3.02 16.45 -0.55
CA VAL A 152 -3.91 17.54 -0.13
C VAL A 152 -4.60 18.17 -1.35
N SER A 153 -5.93 18.12 -1.36
CA SER A 153 -6.78 18.88 -2.26
C SER A 153 -8.03 19.36 -1.50
N ARG A 154 -8.76 20.33 -2.03
CA ARG A 154 -10.02 20.79 -1.41
C ARG A 154 -11.05 19.66 -1.31
N ALA A 155 -11.09 18.78 -2.32
CA ALA A 155 -12.00 17.63 -2.33
C ALA A 155 -11.59 16.60 -1.26
N ASN A 156 -10.29 16.24 -1.19
CA ASN A 156 -9.78 15.30 -0.19
C ASN A 156 -9.99 15.83 1.22
N GLN A 157 -9.77 17.14 1.43
CA GLN A 157 -9.97 17.76 2.73
C GLN A 157 -11.42 17.62 3.20
N ARG A 158 -12.40 17.87 2.31
CA ARG A 158 -13.82 17.66 2.65
C ARG A 158 -14.12 16.20 3.00
N GLN A 159 -13.61 15.25 2.24
CA GLN A 159 -13.80 13.82 2.55
C GLN A 159 -13.22 13.44 3.91
N VAL A 160 -12.05 13.98 4.25
CA VAL A 160 -11.42 13.74 5.56
C VAL A 160 -12.23 14.38 6.68
N ASP A 161 -12.66 15.63 6.53
CA ASP A 161 -13.50 16.34 7.50
C ASP A 161 -14.84 15.61 7.74
N GLU A 162 -15.45 15.08 6.69
CA GLU A 162 -16.71 14.30 6.77
C GLU A 162 -16.50 12.89 7.38
N SER A 163 -15.27 12.40 7.39
CA SER A 163 -14.95 11.04 7.85
C SER A 163 -14.83 10.90 9.37
N LYS A 164 -14.82 12.02 10.12
CA LYS A 164 -14.64 12.10 11.58
C LYS A 164 -13.29 11.61 12.12
N LEU A 165 -12.35 11.23 11.27
CA LEU A 165 -11.00 10.89 11.71
C LEU A 165 -10.16 12.15 11.91
N HIS A 166 -9.14 12.06 12.76
CA HIS A 166 -8.13 13.10 12.89
C HIS A 166 -7.09 12.99 11.78
N TYR A 167 -6.46 14.10 11.42
CA TYR A 167 -5.38 14.07 10.43
C TYR A 167 -4.28 15.08 10.71
N VAL A 168 -3.11 14.76 10.19
CA VAL A 168 -1.96 15.66 10.16
C VAL A 168 -1.41 15.68 8.73
N SER A 169 -1.32 16.86 8.15
CA SER A 169 -0.72 17.07 6.83
C SER A 169 -0.10 18.46 6.70
N ALA A 170 0.76 18.65 5.70
CA ALA A 170 1.33 19.96 5.42
C ALA A 170 0.31 20.87 4.72
N LEU A 171 0.18 22.11 5.19
CA LEU A 171 -0.63 23.13 4.54
C LEU A 171 -0.06 23.50 3.16
N THR A 172 -0.93 23.62 2.17
CA THR A 172 -0.59 24.26 0.92
C THR A 172 -0.83 25.75 1.10
N ILE A 173 0.25 26.55 1.23
CA ILE A 173 0.15 27.99 1.19
C ILE A 173 -0.25 28.36 -0.23
N ALA A 174 -1.47 28.90 -0.40
CA ALA A 174 -1.88 29.45 -1.69
C ALA A 174 -1.01 30.69 -1.97
N SER A 175 -0.21 30.62 -3.03
CA SER A 175 0.52 31.76 -3.59
C SER A 175 -0.41 32.63 -4.41
#